data_9cacfcebe6d8ba7a8e2eb9885dcdceb5
#
_entry.id   9cacfcebe6d8ba7a8e2eb9885dcdceb5
#
_cell.length_a   1.000
_cell.length_b   1.000
_cell.length_c   1.000
_cell.angle_alpha   90.00
_cell.angle_beta   90.00
_cell.angle_gamma   90.00
#
_symmetry.space_group_name_H-M   'P 1'
#
loop_
_entity.id
_entity.type
_entity.pdbx_description
1 polymer ?
#
loop_
_entity_poly.entity_id
_entity_poly.type
_entity_poly.pdbx_seq_one_letter_code
_entity_poly.pdbx_strand_id
1 'polypeptide(L)'
;ENCTRMVRKKPDVFHAVLEYVAEYMVQLAQEEEKMGADSFWIAEPVASLFSPKNCRDFCTPYLKKIFDSIQVPGILHVCGNTDPHLWALLETGAQGLSIDWCTDLVKYIQAAPEDVVIMGNIDPMLLWKGTKEEIAVKTRELLEQTRDYKNFVLASGCQIPSMAQRENVELMVNLGKEFPVWSNEEYQLIHGLCRTYCNSGREAFETLCSEKQVSAEIMSAAKRMAENHLEMIQNKK
;
A
#
# COMPACT_ATOMS: atom_id res chain seq x y z
N GLU A 1 4.60 25.32 3.64
CA GLU A 1 5.16 26.21 4.68
C GLU A 1 4.08 26.75 5.63
N ASN A 2 2.91 27.18 5.14
CA ASN A 2 1.86 27.69 6.00
C ASN A 2 1.22 26.63 6.89
N CYS A 3 0.93 25.43 6.38
CA CYS A 3 0.32 24.33 7.14
C CYS A 3 1.20 23.90 8.31
N THR A 4 2.49 23.62 8.07
CA THR A 4 3.44 23.20 9.11
C THR A 4 3.63 24.24 10.20
N ARG A 5 3.49 25.55 9.86
CA ARG A 5 3.51 26.63 10.82
C ARG A 5 2.21 26.70 11.63
N MET A 6 1.07 26.44 11.00
CA MET A 6 -0.25 26.45 11.68
C MET A 6 -0.36 25.33 12.71
N VAL A 7 0.09 24.13 12.38
CA VAL A 7 0.16 22.99 13.32
C VAL A 7 0.82 23.36 14.64
N ARG A 8 1.89 24.18 14.60
CA ARG A 8 2.63 24.58 15.82
C ARG A 8 2.07 25.81 16.52
N LYS A 9 1.57 26.79 15.76
CA LYS A 9 1.21 28.13 16.30
C LYS A 9 -0.29 28.31 16.53
N LYS A 10 -1.13 27.63 15.78
CA LYS A 10 -2.59 27.78 15.80
C LYS A 10 -3.29 26.44 15.51
N PRO A 11 -3.03 25.38 16.31
CA PRO A 11 -3.57 24.03 16.04
C PRO A 11 -5.10 24.04 15.96
N ASP A 12 -5.79 24.73 16.86
CA ASP A 12 -7.26 24.78 16.86
C ASP A 12 -7.84 25.39 15.58
N VAL A 13 -7.20 26.46 15.08
CA VAL A 13 -7.60 27.09 13.81
C VAL A 13 -7.34 26.14 12.65
N PHE A 14 -6.23 25.39 12.70
CA PHE A 14 -5.91 24.43 11.65
C PHE A 14 -6.90 23.25 11.65
N HIS A 15 -7.27 22.74 12.82
CA HIS A 15 -8.34 21.74 12.95
C HIS A 15 -9.68 22.24 12.38
N ALA A 16 -10.08 23.50 12.67
CA ALA A 16 -11.31 24.07 12.12
C ALA A 16 -11.29 24.18 10.58
N VAL A 17 -10.12 24.50 10.00
CA VAL A 17 -9.94 24.52 8.54
C VAL A 17 -10.03 23.11 7.95
N LEU A 18 -9.36 22.15 8.57
CA LEU A 18 -9.39 20.75 8.11
C LEU A 18 -10.78 20.15 8.21
N GLU A 19 -11.53 20.46 9.28
CA GLU A 19 -12.93 20.04 9.43
C GLU A 19 -13.80 20.58 8.30
N TYR A 20 -13.71 21.88 8.00
CA TYR A 20 -14.45 22.49 6.90
C TYR A 20 -14.12 21.85 5.54
N VAL A 21 -12.82 21.62 5.28
CA VAL A 21 -12.37 20.96 4.04
C VAL A 21 -12.87 19.52 3.98
N ALA A 22 -12.80 18.78 5.09
CA ALA A 22 -13.29 17.40 5.14
C ALA A 22 -14.79 17.31 4.89
N GLU A 23 -15.60 18.23 5.43
CA GLU A 23 -17.04 18.29 5.16
C GLU A 23 -17.34 18.53 3.67
N TYR A 24 -16.59 19.40 3.02
CA TYR A 24 -16.71 19.61 1.57
C TYR A 24 -16.32 18.34 0.79
N MET A 25 -15.22 17.70 1.17
CA MET A 25 -14.75 16.46 0.53
C MET A 25 -15.73 15.29 0.72
N VAL A 26 -16.39 15.21 1.88
CA VAL A 26 -17.48 14.24 2.12
C VAL A 26 -18.62 14.43 1.12
N GLN A 27 -19.07 15.68 0.93
CA GLN A 27 -20.13 15.98 -0.02
C GLN A 27 -19.71 15.63 -1.46
N LEU A 28 -18.50 16.00 -1.85
CA LEU A 28 -17.96 15.69 -3.18
C LEU A 28 -17.90 14.17 -3.40
N ALA A 29 -17.33 13.41 -2.46
CA ALA A 29 -17.20 11.97 -2.56
C ALA A 29 -18.56 11.26 -2.70
N GLN A 30 -19.54 11.68 -1.91
CA GLN A 30 -20.91 11.16 -1.97
C GLN A 30 -21.62 11.51 -3.29
N GLU A 31 -21.40 12.69 -3.85
CA GLU A 31 -21.96 13.05 -5.15
C GLU A 31 -21.30 12.27 -6.29
N GLU A 32 -19.97 12.08 -6.26
CA GLU A 32 -19.29 11.23 -7.24
C GLU A 32 -19.76 9.78 -7.18
N GLU A 33 -19.95 9.22 -5.97
CA GLU A 33 -20.51 7.88 -5.77
C GLU A 33 -21.93 7.78 -6.36
N LYS A 34 -22.80 8.75 -6.11
CA LYS A 34 -24.17 8.81 -6.69
C LYS A 34 -24.16 8.89 -8.22
N MET A 35 -23.14 9.53 -8.78
CA MET A 35 -22.94 9.60 -10.23
C MET A 35 -22.38 8.31 -10.85
N GLY A 36 -22.07 7.31 -10.03
CA GLY A 36 -21.64 5.99 -10.45
C GLY A 36 -20.12 5.82 -10.50
N ALA A 37 -19.37 6.58 -9.70
CA ALA A 37 -17.94 6.33 -9.53
C ALA A 37 -17.71 4.96 -8.85
N ASP A 38 -16.77 4.17 -9.38
CA ASP A 38 -16.40 2.86 -8.83
C ASP A 38 -15.38 2.95 -7.67
N SER A 39 -14.73 4.10 -7.49
CA SER A 39 -13.77 4.37 -6.41
C SER A 39 -13.59 5.88 -6.23
N PHE A 40 -13.13 6.28 -5.05
CA PHE A 40 -12.80 7.67 -4.74
C PHE A 40 -11.33 7.81 -4.35
N TRP A 41 -10.60 8.68 -5.06
CA TRP A 41 -9.16 8.87 -4.86
C TRP A 41 -8.86 10.21 -4.21
N ILE A 42 -8.03 10.19 -3.16
CA ILE A 42 -7.48 11.38 -2.53
C ILE A 42 -5.96 11.40 -2.70
N ALA A 43 -5.42 12.50 -3.21
CA ALA A 43 -3.98 12.78 -3.18
C ALA A 43 -3.68 13.74 -2.02
N GLU A 44 -2.86 13.27 -1.07
CA GLU A 44 -2.44 14.03 0.11
C GLU A 44 -0.91 14.27 0.08
N PRO A 45 -0.45 15.37 -0.52
CA PRO A 45 0.98 15.59 -0.73
C PRO A 45 1.72 16.12 0.51
N VAL A 46 1.04 16.44 1.59
CA VAL A 46 1.61 17.14 2.76
C VAL A 46 1.86 16.21 3.93
N ALA A 47 1.16 15.07 4.00
CA ALA A 47 1.23 14.15 5.13
C ALA A 47 2.66 13.67 5.40
N SER A 48 3.44 13.39 4.36
CA SER A 48 4.85 12.97 4.49
C SER A 48 5.78 14.06 5.06
N LEU A 49 5.36 15.33 5.03
CA LEU A 49 6.13 16.47 5.58
C LEU A 49 5.87 16.67 7.07
N PHE A 50 4.86 16.03 7.63
CA PHE A 50 4.56 16.08 9.06
C PHE A 50 5.41 15.05 9.82
N SER A 51 5.51 15.23 11.15
CA SER A 51 5.93 14.12 11.99
C SER A 51 4.85 13.03 12.01
N PRO A 52 5.18 11.76 12.31
CA PRO A 52 4.17 10.71 12.45
C PRO A 52 3.03 11.07 13.42
N LYS A 53 3.37 11.75 14.53
CA LYS A 53 2.37 12.27 15.48
C LYS A 53 1.45 13.30 14.83
N ASN A 54 2.00 14.29 14.13
CA ASN A 54 1.21 15.32 13.47
C ASN A 54 0.37 14.77 12.31
N CYS A 55 0.86 13.77 11.59
CA CYS A 55 0.07 13.07 10.60
C CYS A 55 -1.15 12.40 11.24
N ARG A 56 -0.97 11.70 12.36
CA ARG A 56 -2.07 11.09 13.10
C ARG A 56 -3.06 12.11 13.67
N ASP A 57 -2.57 13.29 14.12
CA ASP A 57 -3.42 14.32 14.72
C ASP A 57 -4.16 15.16 13.66
N PHE A 58 -3.52 15.48 12.51
CA PHE A 58 -4.01 16.46 11.54
C PHE A 58 -4.36 15.89 10.16
N CYS A 59 -4.02 14.66 9.83
CA CYS A 59 -4.39 14.04 8.56
C CYS A 59 -5.37 12.88 8.76
N THR A 60 -5.01 11.90 9.60
CA THR A 60 -5.76 10.65 9.78
C THR A 60 -7.24 10.86 10.11
N PRO A 61 -7.66 11.71 11.07
CA PRO A 61 -9.08 11.83 11.44
C PRO A 61 -9.95 12.37 10.30
N TYR A 62 -9.42 13.32 9.53
CA TYR A 62 -10.15 13.96 8.44
C TYR A 62 -10.25 13.07 7.21
N LEU A 63 -9.18 12.35 6.88
CA LEU A 63 -9.19 11.33 5.84
C LEU A 63 -10.16 10.22 6.20
N LYS A 64 -10.12 9.75 7.45
CA LYS A 64 -11.07 8.74 7.94
C LYS A 64 -12.52 9.19 7.83
N LYS A 65 -12.84 10.43 8.22
CA LYS A 65 -14.19 11.00 8.07
C LYS A 65 -14.66 10.95 6.62
N ILE A 66 -13.78 11.21 5.65
CA ILE A 66 -14.14 11.17 4.23
C ILE A 66 -14.37 9.73 3.78
N PHE A 67 -13.44 8.81 4.04
CA PHE A 67 -13.56 7.42 3.61
C PHE A 67 -14.72 6.68 4.29
N ASP A 68 -15.00 6.96 5.56
CA ASP A 68 -16.16 6.40 6.27
C ASP A 68 -17.53 6.88 5.70
N SER A 69 -17.54 7.94 4.87
CA SER A 69 -18.76 8.55 4.33
C SER A 69 -19.25 7.94 3.01
N ILE A 70 -18.46 7.05 2.39
CA ILE A 70 -18.73 6.43 1.08
C ILE A 70 -18.76 4.90 1.19
N GLN A 71 -19.41 4.25 0.23
CA GLN A 71 -19.49 2.79 0.13
C GLN A 71 -18.52 2.23 -0.92
N VAL A 72 -18.15 3.06 -1.91
CA VAL A 72 -17.14 2.67 -2.91
C VAL A 72 -15.72 2.68 -2.29
N PRO A 73 -14.78 1.89 -2.81
CA PRO A 73 -13.41 1.88 -2.31
C PRO A 73 -12.75 3.26 -2.31
N GLY A 74 -12.31 3.70 -1.12
CA GLY A 74 -11.50 4.90 -0.96
C GLY A 74 -10.02 4.58 -1.13
N ILE A 75 -9.32 5.36 -1.95
CA ILE A 75 -7.90 5.18 -2.22
C ILE A 75 -7.14 6.45 -1.84
N LEU A 76 -6.11 6.30 -1.03
CA LEU A 76 -5.25 7.39 -0.58
C LEU A 76 -3.89 7.31 -1.25
N HIS A 77 -3.48 8.36 -1.94
CA HIS A 77 -2.11 8.54 -2.42
C HIS A 77 -1.37 9.55 -1.56
N VAL A 78 -0.18 9.18 -1.09
CA VAL A 78 0.71 10.09 -0.36
C VAL A 78 2.08 10.13 -1.02
N CYS A 79 2.49 11.32 -1.48
CA CYS A 79 3.80 11.54 -2.07
C CYS A 79 4.93 11.54 -1.02
N GLY A 80 6.12 11.12 -1.43
CA GLY A 80 7.33 11.12 -0.60
C GLY A 80 7.47 9.91 0.30
N ASN A 81 8.54 9.88 1.10
CA ASN A 81 8.79 8.76 2.01
C ASN A 81 7.79 8.76 3.16
N THR A 82 6.93 7.76 3.19
CA THR A 82 5.89 7.57 4.20
C THR A 82 6.18 6.42 5.17
N ASP A 83 7.36 5.81 5.15
CA ASP A 83 7.71 4.73 6.10
C ASP A 83 7.46 5.07 7.56
N PRO A 84 7.77 6.30 8.05
CA PRO A 84 7.47 6.68 9.42
C PRO A 84 5.97 6.83 9.71
N HIS A 85 5.13 6.98 8.66
CA HIS A 85 3.70 7.30 8.73
C HIS A 85 2.80 6.07 8.55
N LEU A 86 3.38 4.91 8.29
CA LEU A 86 2.69 3.66 7.95
C LEU A 86 1.41 3.44 8.78
N TRP A 87 1.53 3.47 10.11
CA TRP A 87 0.37 3.22 10.99
C TRP A 87 -0.69 4.32 10.92
N ALA A 88 -0.27 5.59 10.82
CA ALA A 88 -1.21 6.72 10.68
C ALA A 88 -1.99 6.63 9.36
N LEU A 89 -1.37 6.15 8.29
CA LEU A 89 -2.03 5.98 6.99
C LEU A 89 -2.96 4.76 6.97
N LEU A 90 -2.59 3.65 7.60
CA LEU A 90 -3.47 2.49 7.75
C LEU A 90 -4.71 2.78 8.60
N GLU A 91 -4.62 3.72 9.55
CA GLU A 91 -5.73 4.15 10.41
C GLU A 91 -6.73 5.08 9.68
N THR A 92 -6.46 5.51 8.45
CA THR A 92 -7.35 6.43 7.69
C THR A 92 -8.65 5.78 7.20
N GLY A 93 -8.75 4.46 7.21
CA GLY A 93 -9.90 3.74 6.66
C GLY A 93 -9.90 3.62 5.13
N ALA A 94 -8.84 4.09 4.45
CA ALA A 94 -8.68 3.86 3.02
C ALA A 94 -8.54 2.35 2.73
N GLN A 95 -9.28 1.87 1.74
CA GLN A 95 -9.20 0.47 1.28
C GLN A 95 -8.08 0.24 0.26
N GLY A 96 -7.48 1.33 -0.25
CA GLY A 96 -6.27 1.29 -1.05
C GLY A 96 -5.28 2.37 -0.62
N LEU A 97 -3.99 2.01 -0.51
CA LEU A 97 -2.90 2.96 -0.29
C LEU A 97 -1.97 2.93 -1.50
N SER A 98 -1.91 4.05 -2.22
CA SER A 98 -0.95 4.27 -3.31
C SER A 98 0.27 4.97 -2.72
N ILE A 99 1.40 4.29 -2.70
CA ILE A 99 2.62 4.76 -2.03
C ILE A 99 3.72 5.12 -3.01
N ASP A 100 4.53 6.10 -2.62
CA ASP A 100 5.60 6.64 -3.46
C ASP A 100 6.77 5.65 -3.60
N TRP A 101 7.53 5.78 -4.70
CA TRP A 101 8.66 4.93 -5.06
C TRP A 101 9.77 4.88 -4.00
N CYS A 102 9.90 5.90 -3.17
CA CYS A 102 10.91 6.00 -2.10
C CYS A 102 10.45 5.38 -0.76
N THR A 103 9.29 4.73 -0.74
CA THR A 103 8.70 4.06 0.42
C THR A 103 8.89 2.54 0.31
N ASP A 104 9.10 1.86 1.42
CA ASP A 104 9.19 0.40 1.47
C ASP A 104 7.81 -0.24 1.28
N LEU A 105 7.51 -0.62 0.04
CA LEU A 105 6.22 -1.20 -0.34
C LEU A 105 5.94 -2.54 0.35
N VAL A 106 6.95 -3.39 0.49
CA VAL A 106 6.78 -4.71 1.11
C VAL A 106 6.38 -4.56 2.58
N LYS A 107 6.99 -3.61 3.28
CA LYS A 107 6.61 -3.29 4.67
C LYS A 107 5.15 -2.84 4.79
N TYR A 108 4.66 -2.04 3.82
CA TYR A 108 3.26 -1.64 3.79
C TYR A 108 2.32 -2.83 3.56
N ILE A 109 2.63 -3.70 2.60
CA ILE A 109 1.85 -4.92 2.33
C ILE A 109 1.76 -5.81 3.56
N GLN A 110 2.88 -6.01 4.26
CA GLN A 110 2.95 -6.87 5.45
C GLN A 110 2.17 -6.30 6.64
N ALA A 111 2.14 -4.97 6.78
CA ALA A 111 1.47 -4.28 7.89
C ALA A 111 -0.03 -4.08 7.64
N ALA A 112 -0.44 -4.01 6.38
CA ALA A 112 -1.81 -3.77 5.99
C ALA A 112 -2.71 -4.98 6.31
N PRO A 113 -3.97 -4.75 6.72
CA PRO A 113 -4.99 -5.79 6.71
C PRO A 113 -5.14 -6.40 5.30
N GLU A 114 -5.56 -7.68 5.22
CA GLU A 114 -5.67 -8.39 3.95
C GLU A 114 -6.67 -7.76 2.96
N ASP A 115 -7.62 -6.97 3.46
CA ASP A 115 -8.63 -6.23 2.69
C ASP A 115 -8.18 -4.81 2.29
N VAL A 116 -6.99 -4.38 2.72
CA VAL A 116 -6.40 -3.11 2.29
C VAL A 116 -5.37 -3.36 1.19
N VAL A 117 -5.61 -2.81 0.01
CA VAL A 117 -4.76 -2.96 -1.17
C VAL A 117 -3.61 -1.95 -1.14
N ILE A 118 -2.37 -2.42 -1.32
CA ILE A 118 -1.19 -1.57 -1.47
C ILE A 118 -0.82 -1.46 -2.95
N MET A 119 -0.74 -0.24 -3.44
CA MET A 119 -0.50 0.08 -4.86
C MET A 119 0.84 0.80 -5.02
N GLY A 120 1.60 0.40 -6.00
CA GLY A 120 2.89 1.07 -6.30
C GLY A 120 3.93 0.08 -6.80
N ASN A 121 5.24 0.36 -6.75
CA ASN A 121 5.76 1.72 -6.57
C ASN A 121 6.99 1.92 -7.47
N ILE A 122 6.81 1.61 -8.77
CA ILE A 122 7.87 1.84 -9.76
C ILE A 122 8.16 3.35 -9.84
N ASP A 123 9.45 3.71 -9.81
CA ASP A 123 9.89 5.10 -9.93
C ASP A 123 9.37 5.75 -11.23
N PRO A 124 8.56 6.82 -11.14
CA PRO A 124 8.08 7.53 -12.33
C PRO A 124 9.21 8.10 -13.21
N MET A 125 10.36 8.42 -12.61
CA MET A 125 11.51 8.92 -13.36
C MET A 125 12.19 7.80 -14.15
N LEU A 126 12.16 6.56 -13.64
CA LEU A 126 12.61 5.39 -14.40
C LEU A 126 11.72 5.15 -15.63
N LEU A 127 10.38 5.29 -15.48
CA LEU A 127 9.44 5.17 -16.59
C LEU A 127 9.65 6.28 -17.65
N TRP A 128 10.12 7.45 -17.25
CA TRP A 128 10.42 8.54 -18.17
C TRP A 128 11.78 8.40 -18.86
N LYS A 129 12.85 8.15 -18.09
CA LYS A 129 14.25 8.28 -18.56
C LYS A 129 14.99 6.96 -18.60
N GLY A 130 14.47 5.91 -18.01
CA GLY A 130 15.11 4.61 -17.94
C GLY A 130 15.10 3.87 -19.27
N THR A 131 16.05 2.97 -19.42
CA THR A 131 16.06 2.00 -20.50
C THR A 131 15.00 0.92 -20.28
N LYS A 132 14.62 0.21 -21.35
CA LYS A 132 13.68 -0.93 -21.25
C LYS A 132 14.22 -2.02 -20.33
N GLU A 133 15.53 -2.23 -20.33
CA GLU A 133 16.21 -3.21 -19.49
C GLU A 133 16.10 -2.84 -18.02
N GLU A 134 16.36 -1.58 -17.67
CA GLU A 134 16.22 -1.09 -16.28
C GLU A 134 14.78 -1.20 -15.78
N ILE A 135 13.81 -0.79 -16.59
CA ILE A 135 12.37 -0.91 -16.27
C ILE A 135 11.99 -2.37 -16.08
N ALA A 136 12.44 -3.25 -16.98
CA ALA A 136 12.13 -4.67 -16.88
C ALA A 136 12.72 -5.33 -15.63
N VAL A 137 13.97 -4.98 -15.29
CA VAL A 137 14.63 -5.48 -14.08
C VAL A 137 13.87 -5.01 -12.83
N LYS A 138 13.61 -3.71 -12.70
CA LYS A 138 12.95 -3.15 -11.52
C LYS A 138 11.51 -3.65 -11.36
N THR A 139 10.78 -3.78 -12.47
CA THR A 139 9.43 -4.31 -12.43
C THR A 139 9.40 -5.77 -11.98
N ARG A 140 10.30 -6.62 -12.52
CA ARG A 140 10.39 -8.03 -12.10
C ARG A 140 10.84 -8.16 -10.65
N GLU A 141 11.83 -7.38 -10.19
CA GLU A 141 12.26 -7.36 -8.79
C GLU A 141 11.08 -7.08 -7.85
N LEU A 142 10.26 -6.07 -8.18
CA LEU A 142 9.09 -5.72 -7.40
C LEU A 142 8.03 -6.83 -7.39
N LEU A 143 7.73 -7.39 -8.56
CA LEU A 143 6.78 -8.49 -8.71
C LEU A 143 7.20 -9.75 -7.95
N GLU A 144 8.51 -10.10 -7.96
CA GLU A 144 9.04 -11.22 -7.17
C GLU A 144 8.92 -10.96 -5.66
N GLN A 145 9.19 -9.73 -5.20
CA GLN A 145 9.05 -9.37 -3.78
C GLN A 145 7.61 -9.42 -3.29
N THR A 146 6.66 -9.18 -4.19
CA THR A 146 5.23 -9.07 -3.85
C THR A 146 4.42 -10.32 -4.22
N ARG A 147 5.01 -11.30 -4.88
CA ARG A 147 4.35 -12.51 -5.40
C ARG A 147 3.50 -13.25 -4.35
N ASP A 148 3.96 -13.28 -3.11
CA ASP A 148 3.32 -14.05 -2.04
C ASP A 148 2.12 -13.32 -1.41
N TYR A 149 1.80 -12.10 -1.87
CA TYR A 149 0.75 -11.24 -1.31
C TYR A 149 -0.36 -10.96 -2.32
N LYS A 150 -1.63 -11.09 -1.87
CA LYS A 150 -2.82 -10.81 -2.70
C LYS A 150 -3.20 -9.35 -2.76
N ASN A 151 -2.88 -8.61 -1.74
CA ASN A 151 -3.29 -7.22 -1.55
C ASN A 151 -2.31 -6.23 -2.20
N PHE A 152 -1.78 -6.59 -3.37
CA PHE A 152 -0.84 -5.76 -4.13
C PHE A 152 -1.37 -5.44 -5.53
N VAL A 153 -1.16 -4.20 -5.96
CA VAL A 153 -1.39 -3.72 -7.33
C VAL A 153 -0.14 -3.04 -7.85
N LEU A 154 0.42 -3.56 -8.95
CA LEU A 154 1.55 -2.94 -9.63
C LEU A 154 1.13 -1.58 -10.21
N ALA A 155 1.81 -0.53 -9.80
CA ALA A 155 1.61 0.84 -10.28
C ALA A 155 2.92 1.63 -10.29
N SER A 156 2.90 2.83 -10.86
CA SER A 156 3.94 3.82 -10.60
C SER A 156 3.83 4.34 -9.16
N GLY A 157 4.96 4.69 -8.54
CA GLY A 157 4.97 5.22 -7.17
C GLY A 157 4.37 6.62 -7.03
N CYS A 158 4.27 7.37 -8.11
CA CYS A 158 3.65 8.69 -8.16
C CYS A 158 3.23 9.00 -9.60
N GLN A 159 2.78 10.23 -9.86
CA GLN A 159 2.38 10.69 -11.20
C GLN A 159 3.52 10.49 -12.21
N ILE A 160 3.22 9.77 -13.29
CA ILE A 160 4.15 9.58 -14.41
C ILE A 160 4.27 10.90 -15.16
N PRO A 161 5.50 11.42 -15.43
CA PRO A 161 5.68 12.61 -16.25
C PRO A 161 5.03 12.47 -17.63
N SER A 162 4.36 13.51 -18.10
CA SER A 162 3.66 13.51 -19.40
C SER A 162 4.58 13.25 -20.60
N MET A 163 5.90 13.42 -20.41
CA MET A 163 6.92 13.15 -21.42
C MET A 163 7.44 11.70 -21.39
N ALA A 164 6.96 10.86 -20.46
CA ALA A 164 7.32 9.44 -20.45
C ALA A 164 6.86 8.75 -21.71
N GLN A 165 7.72 7.89 -22.24
CA GLN A 165 7.38 7.13 -23.45
C GLN A 165 6.31 6.09 -23.12
N ARG A 166 5.28 6.02 -23.94
CA ARG A 166 4.17 5.09 -23.78
C ARG A 166 4.66 3.63 -23.69
N GLU A 167 5.65 3.29 -24.51
CA GLU A 167 6.25 1.96 -24.58
C GLU A 167 6.89 1.53 -23.26
N ASN A 168 7.40 2.47 -22.46
CA ASN A 168 7.96 2.19 -21.14
C ASN A 168 6.87 1.83 -20.13
N VAL A 169 5.75 2.53 -20.17
CA VAL A 169 4.58 2.24 -19.32
C VAL A 169 3.94 0.91 -19.74
N GLU A 170 3.79 0.69 -21.05
CA GLU A 170 3.26 -0.57 -21.59
C GLU A 170 4.14 -1.76 -21.22
N LEU A 171 5.47 -1.60 -21.22
CA LEU A 171 6.40 -2.64 -20.79
C LEU A 171 6.16 -3.03 -19.33
N MET A 172 6.08 -2.07 -18.41
CA MET A 172 5.77 -2.33 -17.00
C MET A 172 4.43 -3.08 -16.86
N VAL A 173 3.38 -2.61 -17.53
CA VAL A 173 2.04 -3.22 -17.46
C VAL A 173 2.04 -4.65 -18.03
N ASN A 174 2.71 -4.88 -19.16
CA ASN A 174 2.76 -6.20 -19.77
C ASN A 174 3.54 -7.20 -18.91
N LEU A 175 4.66 -6.78 -18.32
CA LEU A 175 5.39 -7.61 -17.37
C LEU A 175 4.51 -8.01 -16.17
N GLY A 176 3.69 -7.10 -15.66
CA GLY A 176 2.73 -7.40 -14.59
C GLY A 176 1.66 -8.39 -15.02
N LYS A 177 1.12 -8.27 -16.25
CA LYS A 177 0.10 -9.19 -16.78
C LYS A 177 0.64 -10.61 -17.04
N GLU A 178 1.89 -10.70 -17.46
CA GLU A 178 2.55 -11.96 -17.79
C GLU A 178 3.20 -12.65 -16.57
N PHE A 179 3.30 -11.94 -15.45
CA PHE A 179 3.94 -12.47 -14.25
C PHE A 179 3.09 -13.58 -13.63
N PRO A 180 3.68 -14.76 -13.34
CA PRO A 180 2.95 -15.88 -12.75
C PRO A 180 2.57 -15.57 -11.30
N VAL A 181 1.29 -15.58 -11.01
CA VAL A 181 0.74 -15.42 -9.66
C VAL A 181 0.22 -16.76 -9.14
N TRP A 182 0.15 -16.91 -7.83
CA TRP A 182 -0.47 -18.08 -7.20
C TRP A 182 -1.96 -18.14 -7.51
N SER A 183 -2.51 -19.34 -7.70
CA SER A 183 -3.95 -19.56 -7.72
C SER A 183 -4.58 -19.21 -6.36
N ASN A 184 -5.91 -19.06 -6.32
CA ASN A 184 -6.60 -18.77 -5.06
C ASN A 184 -6.38 -19.87 -4.01
N GLU A 185 -6.36 -21.13 -4.44
CA GLU A 185 -6.11 -22.28 -3.56
C GLU A 185 -4.68 -22.26 -3.01
N GLU A 186 -3.68 -21.96 -3.84
CA GLU A 186 -2.29 -21.84 -3.42
C GLU A 186 -2.10 -20.69 -2.42
N TYR A 187 -2.71 -19.52 -2.65
CA TYR A 187 -2.70 -18.43 -1.68
C TYR A 187 -3.31 -18.83 -0.33
N GLN A 188 -4.46 -19.51 -0.33
CA GLN A 188 -5.08 -19.97 0.90
C GLN A 188 -4.19 -20.96 1.65
N LEU A 189 -3.51 -21.82 0.91
CA LEU A 189 -2.56 -22.78 1.48
C LEU A 189 -1.34 -22.05 2.07
N ILE A 190 -0.73 -21.12 1.34
CA ILE A 190 0.41 -20.29 1.79
C ILE A 190 0.06 -19.56 3.10
N HIS A 191 -1.08 -18.85 3.13
CA HIS A 191 -1.54 -18.14 4.32
C HIS A 191 -1.84 -19.06 5.50
N GLY A 192 -2.44 -20.22 5.25
CA GLY A 192 -2.70 -21.22 6.29
C GLY A 192 -1.40 -21.75 6.91
N LEU A 193 -0.41 -22.06 6.08
CA LEU A 193 0.92 -22.50 6.50
C LEU A 193 1.70 -21.41 7.23
N CYS A 194 1.62 -20.16 6.76
CA CYS A 194 2.21 -18.98 7.43
C CYS A 194 1.65 -18.83 8.86
N ARG A 195 0.33 -18.92 9.01
CA ARG A 195 -0.30 -18.87 10.35
C ARG A 195 0.15 -20.01 11.25
N THR A 196 0.30 -21.21 10.72
CA THR A 196 0.81 -22.36 11.48
C THR A 196 2.24 -22.12 11.96
N TYR A 197 3.10 -21.58 11.08
CA TYR A 197 4.47 -21.23 11.46
C TYR A 197 4.51 -20.17 12.57
N CYS A 198 3.73 -19.10 12.43
CA CYS A 198 3.69 -18.01 13.41
C CYS A 198 3.13 -18.43 14.78
N ASN A 199 2.11 -19.29 14.80
CA ASN A 199 1.38 -19.64 16.02
C ASN A 199 1.94 -20.88 16.72
N SER A 200 2.44 -21.86 15.98
CA SER A 200 2.82 -23.18 16.48
C SER A 200 4.29 -23.54 16.23
N GLY A 201 5.02 -22.65 15.57
CA GLY A 201 6.45 -22.79 15.32
C GLY A 201 6.80 -23.69 14.13
N ARG A 202 8.12 -23.80 13.91
CA ARG A 202 8.70 -24.43 12.73
C ARG A 202 8.37 -25.93 12.63
N GLU A 203 8.41 -26.66 13.71
CA GLU A 203 8.17 -28.11 13.72
C GLU A 203 6.74 -28.46 13.28
N ALA A 204 5.73 -27.73 13.80
CA ALA A 204 4.33 -27.89 13.38
C ALA A 204 4.12 -27.54 11.92
N PHE A 205 4.80 -26.52 11.43
CA PHE A 205 4.79 -26.14 10.02
C PHE A 205 5.37 -27.24 9.12
N GLU A 206 6.56 -27.77 9.44
CA GLU A 206 7.23 -28.82 8.67
C GLU A 206 6.39 -30.12 8.65
N THR A 207 5.77 -30.47 9.76
CA THR A 207 4.86 -31.62 9.88
C THR A 207 3.64 -31.45 8.94
N LEU A 208 2.97 -30.29 9.02
CA LEU A 208 1.80 -30.01 8.18
C LEU A 208 2.14 -29.98 6.69
N CYS A 209 3.31 -29.43 6.32
CA CYS A 209 3.78 -29.44 4.93
C CYS A 209 4.01 -30.87 4.42
N SER A 210 4.56 -31.75 5.26
CA SER A 210 4.78 -33.15 4.93
C SER A 210 3.45 -33.92 4.77
N GLU A 211 2.53 -33.76 5.72
CA GLU A 211 1.20 -34.40 5.69
C GLU A 211 0.39 -33.99 4.44
N LYS A 212 0.46 -32.75 4.05
CA LYS A 212 -0.26 -32.21 2.89
C LYS A 212 0.49 -32.35 1.57
N GLN A 213 1.68 -32.93 1.57
CA GLN A 213 2.55 -33.03 0.39
C GLN A 213 2.74 -31.71 -0.34
N VAL A 214 3.00 -30.66 0.42
CA VAL A 214 3.15 -29.28 -0.08
C VAL A 214 4.40 -29.17 -0.95
N SER A 215 4.30 -28.46 -2.09
CA SER A 215 5.45 -28.21 -2.95
C SER A 215 6.50 -27.38 -2.23
N ALA A 216 7.77 -27.55 -2.59
CA ALA A 216 8.88 -26.78 -2.01
C ALA A 216 8.72 -25.27 -2.24
N GLU A 217 8.11 -24.89 -3.34
CA GLU A 217 7.87 -23.49 -3.71
C GLU A 217 6.83 -22.83 -2.77
N ILE A 218 5.68 -23.48 -2.56
CA ILE A 218 4.63 -23.04 -1.63
C ILE A 218 5.15 -23.00 -0.18
N MET A 219 5.91 -24.02 0.22
CA MET A 219 6.52 -24.07 1.55
C MET A 219 7.50 -22.91 1.76
N SER A 220 8.31 -22.58 0.75
CA SER A 220 9.25 -21.46 0.78
C SER A 220 8.51 -20.12 0.87
N ALA A 221 7.43 -19.93 0.10
CA ALA A 221 6.60 -18.74 0.14
C ALA A 221 5.97 -18.51 1.52
N ALA A 222 5.36 -19.55 2.09
CA ALA A 222 4.74 -19.49 3.41
C ALA A 222 5.75 -19.17 4.52
N LYS A 223 6.97 -19.72 4.43
CA LYS A 223 8.05 -19.48 5.38
C LYS A 223 8.54 -18.03 5.30
N ARG A 224 8.83 -17.51 4.09
CA ARG A 224 9.21 -16.09 3.91
C ARG A 224 8.16 -15.16 4.50
N MET A 225 6.88 -15.38 4.19
CA MET A 225 5.78 -14.57 4.71
C MET A 225 5.73 -14.61 6.25
N ALA A 226 5.92 -15.75 6.87
CA ALA A 226 5.92 -15.89 8.33
C ALA A 226 7.12 -15.20 8.99
N GLU A 227 8.32 -15.37 8.45
CA GLU A 227 9.54 -14.73 8.96
C GLU A 227 9.42 -13.20 8.89
N ASN A 228 8.96 -12.67 7.76
CA ASN A 228 8.70 -11.25 7.58
C ASN A 228 7.66 -10.70 8.59
N HIS A 229 6.58 -11.45 8.81
CA HIS A 229 5.54 -11.07 9.78
C HIS A 229 6.07 -11.03 11.22
N LEU A 230 6.88 -12.01 11.60
CA LEU A 230 7.49 -12.06 12.94
C LEU A 230 8.50 -10.93 13.16
N GLU A 231 9.32 -10.60 12.15
CA GLU A 231 10.24 -9.48 12.20
C GLU A 231 9.50 -8.14 12.37
N MET A 232 8.42 -7.93 11.63
CA MET A 232 7.59 -6.74 11.75
C MET A 232 6.99 -6.57 13.16
N ILE A 233 6.54 -7.67 13.80
CA ILE A 233 6.01 -7.63 15.17
C ILE A 233 7.09 -7.25 16.17
N GLN A 234 8.33 -7.72 15.99
CA GLN A 234 9.46 -7.39 16.86
C GLN A 234 9.84 -5.91 16.75
N ASN A 235 9.79 -5.35 15.54
CA ASN A 235 10.12 -3.95 15.27
C ASN A 235 9.00 -2.96 15.67
N LYS A 236 7.82 -3.45 16.05
CA LYS A 236 6.68 -2.65 16.53
C LYS A 236 6.75 -2.32 18.03
N LYS A 237 7.60 -3.01 18.78
CA LYS A 237 7.84 -2.80 20.23
C LYS A 237 8.89 -1.73 20.44
#